data_6f40efe2b12215dd79335aa3ecb2b4eb
#
_entry.id   6f40efe2b12215dd79335aa3ecb2b4eb
#
_cell.length_a   1.000
_cell.length_b   1.000
_cell.length_c   1.000
_cell.angle_alpha   90.00
_cell.angle_beta   90.00
_cell.angle_gamma   90.00
#
_symmetry.space_group_name_H-M   'P 1'
#
loop_
_entity.id
_entity.type
_entity.pdbx_description
1 polymer ?
#
loop_
_entity_poly.entity_id
_entity_poly.type
_entity_poly.pdbx_seq_one_letter_code
_entity_poly.pdbx_strand_id
1 'polypeptide(L)'
;MITKYSNWWTVDYTAKAGDMIRSEKFSCIVPIERSLEHCTQFKRAIDVGTWIGDSTVQLAGLFDEVIGFEAHPEVYDCCVKNLQERNITNVKLHNIALSNEEKQINLYNGKSTFSGWISNKEEAPENIVVHNTTAVQSRTLDSYGFTNIDFIKIDVDSHEGFLLAGAEEFFKNNSPVVMIENKQRVHQDRQPEGMPDAIQLLKDHGYFIKARVAKADYLFLKVEDDTE
;
A
#
# COMPACT_ATOMS: atom_id res chain seq x y z
N MET A 1 19.96 -0.03 -8.77
CA MET A 1 20.03 -0.77 -10.09
C MET A 1 19.01 -1.90 -10.07
N ILE A 2 18.14 -1.97 -11.09
CA ILE A 2 17.15 -3.05 -11.20
C ILE A 2 17.84 -4.35 -11.60
N THR A 3 17.65 -5.42 -10.84
CA THR A 3 18.24 -6.75 -11.08
C THR A 3 17.18 -7.83 -10.97
N LYS A 4 17.41 -8.98 -11.63
CA LYS A 4 16.53 -10.15 -11.47
C LYS A 4 17.14 -11.07 -10.42
N TYR A 5 16.33 -11.47 -9.45
CA TYR A 5 16.71 -12.36 -8.39
C TYR A 5 15.71 -13.49 -8.23
N SER A 6 16.13 -14.73 -8.45
CA SER A 6 15.20 -15.84 -8.62
C SER A 6 14.17 -15.53 -9.72
N ASN A 7 12.89 -15.60 -9.41
CA ASN A 7 11.78 -15.34 -10.33
C ASN A 7 11.23 -13.90 -10.22
N TRP A 8 11.97 -12.98 -9.55
CA TRP A 8 11.51 -11.63 -9.29
C TRP A 8 12.51 -10.58 -9.74
N TRP A 9 12.04 -9.55 -10.42
CA TRP A 9 12.77 -8.30 -10.61
C TRP A 9 12.68 -7.46 -9.34
N THR A 10 13.79 -6.92 -8.91
CA THR A 10 13.90 -6.08 -7.72
C THR A 10 14.99 -5.05 -7.90
N VAL A 11 15.01 -4.04 -7.04
CA VAL A 11 16.16 -3.15 -6.85
C VAL A 11 17.09 -3.74 -5.80
N ASP A 12 18.26 -3.16 -5.54
CA ASP A 12 19.20 -3.64 -4.50
C ASP A 12 18.49 -3.80 -3.14
N TYR A 13 18.64 -4.91 -2.44
CA TYR A 13 17.87 -5.28 -1.26
C TYR A 13 18.74 -5.71 -0.09
N THR A 14 18.18 -5.65 1.11
CA THR A 14 18.81 -6.24 2.30
C THR A 14 18.83 -7.75 2.22
N ALA A 15 19.71 -8.38 3.02
CA ALA A 15 19.76 -9.83 3.14
C ALA A 15 18.37 -10.42 3.47
N LYS A 16 17.60 -9.78 4.37
CA LYS A 16 16.25 -10.23 4.75
C LYS A 16 15.26 -10.18 3.58
N ALA A 17 15.22 -9.07 2.84
CA ALA A 17 14.36 -8.97 1.66
C ALA A 17 14.78 -9.98 0.59
N GLY A 18 16.08 -10.18 0.40
CA GLY A 18 16.62 -11.20 -0.49
C GLY A 18 16.22 -12.61 -0.11
N ASP A 19 16.19 -12.95 1.17
CA ASP A 19 15.76 -14.28 1.64
C ASP A 19 14.25 -14.47 1.41
N MET A 20 13.45 -13.44 1.63
CA MET A 20 12.01 -13.45 1.36
C MET A 20 11.73 -13.68 -0.13
N ILE A 21 12.42 -12.96 -1.01
CA ILE A 21 12.29 -13.09 -2.47
C ILE A 21 12.75 -14.48 -2.93
N ARG A 22 13.88 -15.01 -2.43
CA ARG A 22 14.38 -16.34 -2.78
C ARG A 22 13.45 -17.47 -2.38
N SER A 23 12.87 -17.35 -1.21
CA SER A 23 11.96 -18.37 -0.67
C SER A 23 10.52 -18.20 -1.13
N GLU A 24 10.21 -17.11 -1.82
CA GLU A 24 8.85 -16.69 -2.20
C GLU A 24 7.86 -16.64 -1.01
N LYS A 25 8.40 -16.39 0.20
CA LYS A 25 7.63 -16.26 1.45
C LYS A 25 7.41 -14.78 1.78
N PHE A 26 6.50 -14.16 1.06
CA PHE A 26 6.13 -12.77 1.29
C PHE A 26 5.23 -12.62 2.51
N SER A 27 5.49 -11.59 3.31
CA SER A 27 4.81 -11.40 4.60
C SER A 27 3.33 -11.01 4.44
N CYS A 28 2.94 -10.45 3.30
CA CYS A 28 1.58 -9.99 3.03
C CYS A 28 0.60 -11.10 2.61
N ILE A 29 1.10 -12.28 2.16
CA ILE A 29 0.26 -13.34 1.59
C ILE A 29 -0.79 -13.82 2.61
N VAL A 30 -0.36 -14.29 3.76
CA VAL A 30 -1.28 -14.82 4.79
C VAL A 30 -2.25 -13.75 5.33
N PRO A 31 -1.81 -12.51 5.64
CA PRO A 31 -2.72 -11.43 5.98
C PRO A 31 -3.78 -11.14 4.90
N ILE A 32 -3.41 -11.14 3.63
CA ILE A 32 -4.35 -10.96 2.51
C ILE A 32 -5.37 -12.10 2.49
N GLU A 33 -4.93 -13.37 2.50
CA GLU A 33 -5.82 -14.54 2.50
C GLU A 33 -6.87 -14.46 3.61
N ARG A 34 -6.46 -14.14 4.84
CA ARG A 34 -7.37 -13.97 5.98
C ARG A 34 -8.36 -12.82 5.79
N SER A 35 -7.92 -11.74 5.17
CA SER A 35 -8.78 -10.58 4.91
C SER A 35 -9.82 -10.89 3.83
N LEU A 36 -9.42 -11.64 2.80
CA LEU A 36 -10.29 -12.04 1.69
C LEU A 36 -11.41 -13.01 2.08
N GLU A 37 -11.29 -13.71 3.22
CA GLU A 37 -12.39 -14.52 3.77
C GLU A 37 -13.67 -13.70 4.05
N HIS A 38 -13.54 -12.38 4.13
CA HIS A 38 -14.65 -11.45 4.36
C HIS A 38 -15.14 -10.75 3.07
N CYS A 39 -14.52 -11.01 1.93
CA CYS A 39 -14.98 -10.49 0.65
C CYS A 39 -16.11 -11.37 0.11
N THR A 40 -17.20 -10.75 -0.32
CA THR A 40 -18.35 -11.42 -0.94
C THR A 40 -18.28 -11.39 -2.47
N GLN A 41 -17.49 -10.51 -3.03
CA GLN A 41 -17.24 -10.34 -4.46
C GLN A 41 -15.75 -10.15 -4.70
N PHE A 42 -15.32 -10.49 -5.91
CA PHE A 42 -13.92 -10.43 -6.34
C PHE A 42 -13.79 -9.71 -7.69
N LYS A 43 -14.52 -8.62 -7.86
CA LYS A 43 -14.49 -7.85 -9.11
C LYS A 43 -13.29 -6.90 -9.15
N ARG A 44 -13.14 -6.04 -8.14
CA ARG A 44 -12.11 -5.00 -8.17
C ARG A 44 -11.38 -4.88 -6.83
N ALA A 45 -10.07 -4.92 -6.89
CA ALA A 45 -9.22 -4.66 -5.74
C ALA A 45 -8.30 -3.46 -5.97
N ILE A 46 -7.94 -2.77 -4.89
CA ILE A 46 -6.89 -1.75 -4.89
C ILE A 46 -5.73 -2.25 -4.02
N ASP A 47 -4.50 -2.13 -4.54
CA ASP A 47 -3.26 -2.44 -3.84
C ASP A 47 -2.41 -1.16 -3.74
N VAL A 48 -2.37 -0.54 -2.56
CA VAL A 48 -1.58 0.66 -2.33
C VAL A 48 -0.28 0.30 -1.62
N GLY A 49 0.83 0.64 -2.25
CA GLY A 49 2.15 0.17 -1.90
C GLY A 49 2.38 -1.23 -2.47
N THR A 50 2.41 -1.32 -3.82
CA THR A 50 2.56 -2.62 -4.51
C THR A 50 3.94 -3.23 -4.35
N TRP A 51 4.94 -2.41 -3.95
CA TRP A 51 6.33 -2.82 -3.92
C TRP A 51 6.73 -3.48 -5.24
N ILE A 52 7.37 -4.66 -5.22
CA ILE A 52 7.74 -5.39 -6.44
C ILE A 52 6.58 -6.19 -7.06
N GLY A 53 5.37 -6.10 -6.50
CA GLY A 53 4.16 -6.72 -7.02
C GLY A 53 3.79 -8.05 -6.40
N ASP A 54 4.34 -8.44 -5.25
CA ASP A 54 4.03 -9.72 -4.59
C ASP A 54 2.56 -9.81 -4.17
N SER A 55 2.01 -8.79 -3.50
CA SER A 55 0.59 -8.68 -3.19
C SER A 55 -0.27 -8.55 -4.45
N THR A 56 0.20 -7.73 -5.40
CA THR A 56 -0.52 -7.47 -6.66
C THR A 56 -0.72 -8.76 -7.48
N VAL A 57 0.31 -9.61 -7.56
CA VAL A 57 0.24 -10.92 -8.24
C VAL A 57 -0.80 -11.83 -7.60
N GLN A 58 -0.84 -11.87 -6.26
CA GLN A 58 -1.82 -12.65 -5.53
C GLN A 58 -3.26 -12.15 -5.81
N LEU A 59 -3.47 -10.84 -5.69
CA LEU A 59 -4.79 -10.23 -5.94
C LEU A 59 -5.22 -10.41 -7.40
N ALA A 60 -4.31 -10.29 -8.37
CA ALA A 60 -4.62 -10.48 -9.78
C ALA A 60 -5.07 -11.91 -10.13
N GLY A 61 -4.67 -12.90 -9.33
CA GLY A 61 -5.15 -14.27 -9.47
C GLY A 61 -6.57 -14.49 -8.95
N LEU A 62 -7.16 -13.53 -8.26
CA LEU A 62 -8.44 -13.66 -7.56
C LEU A 62 -9.50 -12.66 -8.06
N PHE A 63 -9.07 -11.43 -8.40
CA PHE A 63 -9.98 -10.36 -8.81
C PHE A 63 -10.01 -10.19 -10.34
N ASP A 64 -11.16 -9.75 -10.86
CA ASP A 64 -11.30 -9.44 -12.29
C ASP A 64 -10.40 -8.25 -12.69
N GLU A 65 -10.23 -7.26 -11.84
CA GLU A 65 -9.36 -6.09 -12.04
C GLU A 65 -8.63 -5.74 -10.74
N VAL A 66 -7.33 -5.44 -10.84
CA VAL A 66 -6.54 -4.88 -9.74
C VAL A 66 -5.98 -3.52 -10.15
N ILE A 67 -6.07 -2.55 -9.24
CA ILE A 67 -5.51 -1.21 -9.42
C ILE A 67 -4.38 -1.05 -8.41
N GLY A 68 -3.14 -0.93 -8.90
CA GLY A 68 -1.95 -0.84 -8.06
C GLY A 68 -1.36 0.56 -8.05
N PHE A 69 -0.82 0.97 -6.88
CA PHE A 69 -0.13 2.24 -6.70
C PHE A 69 1.25 1.99 -6.08
N GLU A 70 2.29 2.50 -6.73
CA GLU A 70 3.67 2.46 -6.24
C GLU A 70 4.34 3.82 -6.50
N ALA A 71 4.80 4.45 -5.43
CA ALA A 71 5.38 5.79 -5.51
C ALA A 71 6.81 5.78 -6.07
N HIS A 72 7.62 4.78 -5.69
CA HIS A 72 9.03 4.74 -6.07
C HIS A 72 9.20 4.27 -7.52
N PRO A 73 9.78 5.09 -8.45
CA PRO A 73 9.84 4.75 -9.87
C PRO A 73 10.55 3.43 -10.17
N GLU A 74 11.72 3.17 -9.56
CA GLU A 74 12.47 1.92 -9.83
C GLU A 74 11.74 0.68 -9.28
N VAL A 75 11.01 0.82 -8.16
CA VAL A 75 10.22 -0.27 -7.57
C VAL A 75 8.98 -0.53 -8.43
N TYR A 76 8.32 0.52 -8.90
CA TYR A 76 7.25 0.45 -9.89
C TYR A 76 7.70 -0.31 -11.15
N ASP A 77 8.88 0.02 -11.71
CA ASP A 77 9.42 -0.68 -12.88
C ASP A 77 9.68 -2.16 -12.60
N CYS A 78 10.08 -2.52 -11.39
CA CYS A 78 10.19 -3.92 -10.98
C CYS A 78 8.83 -4.61 -10.96
N CYS A 79 7.80 -3.97 -10.39
CA CYS A 79 6.44 -4.48 -10.38
C CYS A 79 5.93 -4.72 -11.81
N VAL A 80 6.07 -3.74 -12.71
CA VAL A 80 5.70 -3.88 -14.13
C VAL A 80 6.35 -5.09 -14.76
N LYS A 81 7.67 -5.27 -14.60
CA LYS A 81 8.41 -6.42 -15.14
C LYS A 81 7.91 -7.75 -14.56
N ASN A 82 7.64 -7.78 -13.26
CA ASN A 82 7.17 -8.97 -12.58
C ASN A 82 5.79 -9.41 -13.06
N LEU A 83 4.89 -8.46 -13.33
CA LEU A 83 3.57 -8.74 -13.91
C LEU A 83 3.67 -9.21 -15.37
N GLN A 84 4.51 -8.56 -16.17
CA GLN A 84 4.75 -8.93 -17.56
C GLN A 84 5.28 -10.36 -17.72
N GLU A 85 6.29 -10.74 -16.91
CA GLU A 85 6.86 -12.11 -16.96
C GLU A 85 5.86 -13.19 -16.55
N ARG A 86 4.83 -12.82 -15.77
CA ARG A 86 3.76 -13.73 -15.35
C ARG A 86 2.55 -13.70 -16.28
N ASN A 87 2.61 -12.92 -17.37
CA ASN A 87 1.49 -12.69 -18.29
C ASN A 87 0.21 -12.19 -17.59
N ILE A 88 0.36 -11.39 -16.53
CA ILE A 88 -0.77 -10.78 -15.81
C ILE A 88 -1.21 -9.53 -16.57
N THR A 89 -2.48 -9.51 -16.99
CA THR A 89 -3.03 -8.45 -17.86
C THR A 89 -4.20 -7.69 -17.25
N ASN A 90 -4.71 -8.14 -16.10
CA ASN A 90 -5.83 -7.52 -15.39
C ASN A 90 -5.41 -6.54 -14.30
N VAL A 91 -4.17 -6.01 -14.37
CA VAL A 91 -3.64 -5.04 -13.42
C VAL A 91 -3.39 -3.70 -14.11
N LYS A 92 -3.89 -2.61 -13.51
CA LYS A 92 -3.55 -1.24 -13.87
C LYS A 92 -2.63 -0.64 -12.81
N LEU A 93 -1.38 -0.38 -13.15
CA LEU A 93 -0.40 0.23 -12.24
C LEU A 93 -0.29 1.74 -12.46
N HIS A 94 -0.15 2.46 -11.35
CA HIS A 94 0.10 3.90 -11.31
C HIS A 94 1.39 4.18 -10.53
N ASN A 95 2.35 4.87 -11.19
CA ASN A 95 3.55 5.36 -10.51
C ASN A 95 3.24 6.72 -9.86
N ILE A 96 2.59 6.66 -8.71
CA ILE A 96 2.10 7.82 -7.96
C ILE A 96 2.03 7.49 -6.48
N ALA A 97 2.25 8.47 -5.62
CA ALA A 97 1.93 8.36 -4.20
C ALA A 97 0.46 8.75 -3.97
N LEU A 98 -0.24 8.02 -3.11
CA LEU A 98 -1.55 8.47 -2.64
C LEU A 98 -1.39 9.27 -1.34
N SER A 99 -2.03 10.44 -1.27
CA SER A 99 -1.93 11.40 -0.18
C SER A 99 -3.22 12.22 -0.04
N ASN A 100 -3.22 13.20 0.84
CA ASN A 100 -4.36 14.10 1.04
C ASN A 100 -4.45 15.26 0.04
N GLU A 101 -3.45 15.44 -0.81
CA GLU A 101 -3.40 16.53 -1.79
C GLU A 101 -2.54 16.18 -3.01
N GLU A 102 -2.76 16.90 -4.11
CA GLU A 102 -1.96 16.76 -5.33
C GLU A 102 -0.76 17.71 -5.27
N LYS A 103 0.43 17.14 -5.10
CA LYS A 103 1.69 17.90 -5.08
C LYS A 103 2.90 17.04 -5.36
N GLN A 104 4.05 17.66 -5.53
CA GLN A 104 5.33 16.96 -5.46
C GLN A 104 5.73 16.77 -4.00
N ILE A 105 6.11 15.55 -3.65
CA ILE A 105 6.57 15.17 -2.32
C ILE A 105 7.89 14.39 -2.40
N ASN A 106 8.62 14.36 -1.30
CA ASN A 106 9.88 13.64 -1.21
C ASN A 106 9.68 12.25 -0.61
N LEU A 107 10.16 11.25 -1.34
CA LEU A 107 10.28 9.88 -0.88
C LEU A 107 11.72 9.66 -0.41
N TYR A 108 11.90 9.34 0.87
CA TYR A 108 13.21 9.11 1.47
C TYR A 108 13.50 7.62 1.52
N ASN A 109 14.64 7.20 1.00
CA ASN A 109 15.08 5.82 1.00
C ASN A 109 16.19 5.60 2.02
N GLY A 110 15.98 4.68 2.97
CA GLY A 110 17.00 4.27 3.93
C GLY A 110 17.91 3.17 3.36
N LYS A 111 19.04 2.93 4.04
CA LYS A 111 20.07 1.94 3.63
C LYS A 111 19.56 0.51 3.56
N SER A 112 18.52 0.18 4.30
CA SER A 112 18.11 -1.21 4.51
C SER A 112 16.74 -1.56 3.99
N THR A 113 16.01 -0.61 3.42
CA THR A 113 14.65 -0.84 2.96
C THR A 113 14.43 -0.15 1.63
N PHE A 114 13.92 -0.89 0.67
CA PHE A 114 13.34 -0.36 -0.55
C PHE A 114 11.89 0.10 -0.32
N SER A 115 11.46 0.18 0.91
CA SER A 115 10.33 0.95 1.33
C SER A 115 10.86 2.37 1.59
N GLY A 116 10.56 3.28 0.69
CA GLY A 116 10.71 4.69 0.93
C GLY A 116 9.57 5.15 1.82
N TRP A 117 9.85 6.06 2.75
CA TRP A 117 8.78 6.74 3.48
C TRP A 117 8.66 8.17 2.98
N ILE A 118 7.45 8.67 2.98
CA ILE A 118 7.15 10.04 2.59
C ILE A 118 7.21 10.93 3.84
N SER A 119 7.89 12.07 3.74
CA SER A 119 7.90 13.08 4.76
C SER A 119 7.63 14.45 4.14
N ASN A 120 6.86 15.28 4.83
CA ASN A 120 6.70 16.70 4.52
C ASN A 120 7.79 17.57 5.16
N LYS A 121 8.73 16.96 5.87
CA LYS A 121 9.91 17.66 6.40
C LYS A 121 10.88 17.92 5.26
N GLU A 122 11.48 19.11 5.24
CA GLU A 122 12.52 19.45 4.26
C GLU A 122 13.77 18.62 4.47
N GLU A 123 14.02 18.18 5.71
CA GLU A 123 15.15 17.34 6.12
C GLU A 123 14.66 16.03 6.73
N ALA A 124 15.37 14.96 6.44
CA ALA A 124 15.12 13.67 7.08
C ALA A 124 15.37 13.76 8.59
N PRO A 125 14.68 12.94 9.43
CA PRO A 125 14.96 12.87 10.86
C PRO A 125 16.46 12.60 11.12
N GLU A 126 17.07 13.31 12.06
CA GLU A 126 18.53 13.27 12.37
C GLU A 126 19.05 11.85 12.67
N ASN A 127 18.20 10.99 13.21
CA ASN A 127 18.52 9.60 13.57
C ASN A 127 18.32 8.59 12.43
N ILE A 128 17.91 9.05 11.24
CA ILE A 128 17.67 8.19 10.09
C ILE A 128 18.68 8.49 8.99
N VAL A 129 19.47 7.50 8.62
CA VAL A 129 20.39 7.61 7.48
C VAL A 129 19.58 7.51 6.18
N VAL A 130 19.41 8.62 5.48
CA VAL A 130 18.84 8.67 4.14
C VAL A 130 19.94 8.46 3.13
N HIS A 131 19.77 7.49 2.26
CA HIS A 131 20.72 7.20 1.17
C HIS A 131 20.35 7.91 -0.12
N ASN A 132 19.07 8.09 -0.36
CA ASN A 132 18.56 8.73 -1.54
C ASN A 132 17.22 9.40 -1.25
N THR A 133 16.95 10.49 -1.96
CA THR A 133 15.67 11.19 -1.96
C THR A 133 15.16 11.24 -3.38
N THR A 134 13.93 10.79 -3.58
CA THR A 134 13.28 10.78 -4.89
C THR A 134 12.04 11.65 -4.84
N ALA A 135 11.97 12.66 -5.69
CA ALA A 135 10.78 13.47 -5.85
C ALA A 135 9.73 12.69 -6.62
N VAL A 136 8.54 12.55 -6.03
CA VAL A 136 7.40 11.84 -6.62
C VAL A 136 6.16 12.72 -6.61
N GLN A 137 5.22 12.45 -7.53
CA GLN A 137 3.93 13.13 -7.53
C GLN A 137 2.97 12.42 -6.59
N SER A 138 2.14 13.18 -5.88
CA SER A 138 1.02 12.64 -5.11
C SER A 138 -0.32 13.03 -5.71
N ARG A 139 -1.33 12.19 -5.42
CA ARG A 139 -2.74 12.42 -5.70
C ARG A 139 -3.61 11.92 -4.56
N THR A 140 -4.83 12.43 -4.50
CA THR A 140 -5.85 11.87 -3.61
C THR A 140 -6.48 10.62 -4.24
N LEU A 141 -6.90 9.66 -3.42
CA LEU A 141 -7.65 8.50 -3.91
C LEU A 141 -9.00 8.95 -4.50
N ASP A 142 -9.59 10.00 -3.94
CA ASP A 142 -10.84 10.60 -4.42
C ASP A 142 -10.74 11.11 -5.87
N SER A 143 -9.57 11.60 -6.29
CA SER A 143 -9.36 12.14 -7.64
C SER A 143 -9.55 11.11 -8.76
N TYR A 144 -9.55 9.83 -8.44
CA TYR A 144 -9.77 8.74 -9.40
C TYR A 144 -11.25 8.37 -9.60
N GLY A 145 -12.14 8.73 -8.69
CA GLY A 145 -13.57 8.44 -8.77
C GLY A 145 -13.89 6.93 -8.84
N PHE A 146 -13.12 6.09 -8.20
CA PHE A 146 -13.33 4.64 -8.20
C PHE A 146 -14.65 4.26 -7.53
N THR A 147 -15.34 3.30 -8.14
CA THR A 147 -16.57 2.70 -7.61
C THR A 147 -16.51 1.17 -7.70
N ASN A 148 -17.35 0.49 -6.93
CA ASN A 148 -17.44 -0.97 -6.90
C ASN A 148 -16.08 -1.64 -6.55
N ILE A 149 -15.46 -1.15 -5.50
CA ILE A 149 -14.23 -1.73 -4.95
C ILE A 149 -14.61 -2.69 -3.84
N ASP A 150 -14.17 -3.95 -3.96
CA ASP A 150 -14.49 -5.03 -3.01
C ASP A 150 -13.41 -5.18 -1.93
N PHE A 151 -12.16 -4.84 -2.28
CA PHE A 151 -11.00 -4.96 -1.38
C PHE A 151 -10.00 -3.82 -1.60
N ILE A 152 -9.41 -3.34 -0.52
CA ILE A 152 -8.26 -2.43 -0.56
C ILE A 152 -7.19 -2.85 0.44
N LYS A 153 -5.95 -3.05 -0.04
CA LYS A 153 -4.75 -3.14 0.79
C LYS A 153 -4.06 -1.79 0.84
N ILE A 154 -3.66 -1.37 2.04
CA ILE A 154 -2.92 -0.12 2.28
C ILE A 154 -1.67 -0.46 3.08
N ASP A 155 -0.49 -0.25 2.48
CA ASP A 155 0.81 -0.50 3.10
C ASP A 155 1.83 0.47 2.48
N VAL A 156 1.94 1.66 3.07
CA VAL A 156 2.68 2.81 2.51
C VAL A 156 3.70 3.41 3.48
N ASP A 157 4.23 2.55 4.38
CA ASP A 157 5.33 2.88 5.29
C ASP A 157 5.18 4.24 6.02
N SER A 158 4.14 4.34 6.83
CA SER A 158 3.84 5.49 7.71
C SER A 158 3.29 6.74 6.99
N HIS A 159 2.53 6.56 5.90
CA HIS A 159 1.80 7.63 5.21
C HIS A 159 0.27 7.37 5.12
N GLU A 160 -0.21 6.34 5.80
CA GLU A 160 -1.59 5.84 5.74
C GLU A 160 -2.61 6.91 6.12
N GLY A 161 -2.29 7.74 7.12
CA GLY A 161 -3.19 8.79 7.60
C GLY A 161 -3.46 9.87 6.54
N PHE A 162 -2.44 10.31 5.82
CA PHE A 162 -2.64 11.27 4.71
C PHE A 162 -3.34 10.64 3.52
N LEU A 163 -3.06 9.38 3.20
CA LEU A 163 -3.80 8.66 2.16
C LEU A 163 -5.29 8.64 2.48
N LEU A 164 -5.66 8.24 3.69
CA LEU A 164 -7.06 8.14 4.12
C LEU A 164 -7.74 9.51 4.21
N ALA A 165 -7.02 10.57 4.58
CA ALA A 165 -7.53 11.95 4.52
C ALA A 165 -7.82 12.42 3.07
N GLY A 166 -7.23 11.80 2.06
CA GLY A 166 -7.51 12.02 0.64
C GLY A 166 -8.47 11.00 0.02
N ALA A 167 -9.22 10.26 0.84
CA ALA A 167 -10.10 9.17 0.43
C ALA A 167 -11.53 9.31 0.99
N GLU A 168 -11.95 10.51 1.35
CA GLU A 168 -13.24 10.76 1.99
C GLU A 168 -14.41 10.34 1.09
N GLU A 169 -14.42 10.82 -0.17
CA GLU A 169 -15.46 10.48 -1.14
C GLU A 169 -15.38 9.01 -1.57
N PHE A 170 -14.16 8.43 -1.62
CA PHE A 170 -13.97 7.02 -1.89
C PHE A 170 -14.71 6.14 -0.87
N PHE A 171 -14.52 6.38 0.42
CA PHE A 171 -15.16 5.59 1.50
C PHE A 171 -16.65 5.90 1.70
N LYS A 172 -17.15 7.03 1.20
CA LYS A 172 -18.60 7.31 1.10
C LYS A 172 -19.25 6.47 0.00
N ASN A 173 -18.57 6.31 -1.13
CA ASN A 173 -19.11 5.67 -2.34
C ASN A 173 -18.78 4.17 -2.45
N ASN A 174 -17.90 3.64 -1.60
CA ASN A 174 -17.48 2.25 -1.57
C ASN A 174 -17.48 1.70 -0.14
N SER A 175 -17.62 0.39 -0.03
CA SER A 175 -17.57 -0.33 1.26
C SER A 175 -16.64 -1.54 1.17
N PRO A 176 -15.36 -1.37 0.74
CA PRO A 176 -14.45 -2.50 0.58
C PRO A 176 -14.12 -3.14 1.92
N VAL A 177 -13.70 -4.39 1.89
CA VAL A 177 -12.88 -4.96 2.95
C VAL A 177 -11.53 -4.24 2.95
N VAL A 178 -11.09 -3.72 4.11
CA VAL A 178 -9.86 -2.93 4.20
C VAL A 178 -8.81 -3.70 4.98
N MET A 179 -7.66 -3.97 4.35
CA MET A 179 -6.45 -4.42 5.03
C MET A 179 -5.45 -3.28 5.07
N ILE A 180 -5.03 -2.87 6.25
CA ILE A 180 -4.11 -1.75 6.43
C ILE A 180 -2.95 -2.13 7.35
N GLU A 181 -1.71 -1.86 6.92
CA GLU A 181 -0.57 -1.85 7.82
C GLU A 181 -0.56 -0.55 8.62
N ASN A 182 -0.46 -0.66 9.95
CA ASN A 182 -0.34 0.51 10.82
C ASN A 182 0.86 0.37 11.75
N LYS A 183 1.95 1.02 11.36
CA LYS A 183 3.19 1.11 12.14
C LYS A 183 3.29 2.40 12.96
N GLN A 184 2.24 3.20 13.07
CA GLN A 184 2.27 4.52 13.74
C GLN A 184 2.88 4.46 15.14
N ARG A 185 2.64 3.39 15.90
CA ARG A 185 3.23 3.22 17.24
C ARG A 185 4.67 2.74 17.25
N VAL A 186 5.15 2.19 16.11
CA VAL A 186 6.48 1.56 16.02
C VAL A 186 7.51 2.50 15.39
N HIS A 187 7.06 3.37 14.48
CA HIS A 187 7.90 4.26 13.69
C HIS A 187 7.47 5.73 13.82
N GLN A 188 7.26 6.19 15.07
CA GLN A 188 6.86 7.59 15.35
C GLN A 188 7.84 8.62 14.78
N ASP A 189 9.12 8.26 14.72
CA ASP A 189 10.20 9.07 14.17
C ASP A 189 10.13 9.27 12.65
N ARG A 190 9.41 8.39 11.94
CA ARG A 190 9.24 8.46 10.47
C ARG A 190 7.95 9.09 10.04
N GLN A 191 7.01 9.27 10.96
CA GLN A 191 5.71 9.83 10.60
C GLN A 191 5.84 11.29 10.15
N PRO A 192 5.18 11.66 9.05
CA PRO A 192 5.06 13.05 8.65
C PRO A 192 4.39 13.87 9.75
N GLU A 193 4.83 15.12 9.91
CA GLU A 193 4.20 16.03 10.85
C GLU A 193 2.75 16.31 10.45
N GLY A 194 1.86 16.34 11.45
CA GLY A 194 0.44 16.60 11.23
C GLY A 194 -0.33 15.46 10.56
N MET A 195 0.26 14.25 10.45
CA MET A 195 -0.45 13.11 9.89
C MET A 195 -1.62 12.68 10.77
N PRO A 196 -2.85 12.57 10.22
CA PRO A 196 -4.01 12.07 10.95
C PRO A 196 -3.86 10.61 11.38
N ASP A 197 -4.61 10.22 12.42
CA ASP A 197 -4.70 8.82 12.83
C ASP A 197 -5.52 8.01 11.81
N ALA A 198 -4.86 7.10 11.11
CA ALA A 198 -5.46 6.26 10.08
C ALA A 198 -6.60 5.37 10.62
N ILE A 199 -6.44 4.83 11.84
CA ILE A 199 -7.46 4.00 12.50
C ILE A 199 -8.71 4.83 12.81
N GLN A 200 -8.51 6.07 13.28
CA GLN A 200 -9.63 6.96 13.60
C GLN A 200 -10.38 7.38 12.34
N LEU A 201 -9.67 7.72 11.25
CA LEU A 201 -10.31 8.05 9.98
C LEU A 201 -11.17 6.89 9.44
N LEU A 202 -10.70 5.65 9.49
CA LEU A 202 -11.52 4.49 9.10
C LEU A 202 -12.76 4.35 9.99
N LYS A 203 -12.64 4.55 11.31
CA LYS A 203 -13.80 4.53 12.21
C LYS A 203 -14.81 5.63 11.90
N ASP A 204 -14.35 6.82 11.56
CA ASP A 204 -15.22 7.94 11.18
C ASP A 204 -16.00 7.65 9.89
N HIS A 205 -15.48 6.76 9.03
CA HIS A 205 -16.17 6.21 7.86
C HIS A 205 -17.06 4.99 8.16
N GLY A 206 -17.29 4.65 9.42
CA GLY A 206 -18.15 3.53 9.83
C GLY A 206 -17.47 2.17 9.81
N TYR A 207 -16.14 2.12 9.79
CA TYR A 207 -15.41 0.86 9.86
C TYR A 207 -15.04 0.49 11.29
N PHE A 208 -14.99 -0.81 11.58
CA PHE A 208 -14.49 -1.33 12.84
C PHE A 208 -13.35 -2.32 12.61
N ILE A 209 -12.48 -2.46 13.60
CA ILE A 209 -11.41 -3.46 13.55
C ILE A 209 -12.04 -4.85 13.74
N LYS A 210 -12.01 -5.66 12.71
CA LYS A 210 -12.45 -7.07 12.77
C LYS A 210 -11.38 -7.97 13.37
N ALA A 211 -10.13 -7.78 12.97
CA ALA A 211 -9.02 -8.61 13.41
C ALA A 211 -7.67 -7.89 13.24
N ARG A 212 -6.67 -8.38 13.98
CA ARG A 212 -5.26 -8.14 13.68
C ARG A 212 -4.74 -9.36 12.92
N VAL A 213 -4.47 -9.20 11.63
CA VAL A 213 -4.14 -10.33 10.72
C VAL A 213 -2.65 -10.64 10.66
N ALA A 214 -1.80 -9.65 11.02
CA ALA A 214 -0.36 -9.83 11.26
C ALA A 214 0.17 -8.84 12.30
N LYS A 215 1.49 -8.71 12.46
CA LYS A 215 2.12 -7.90 13.53
C LYS A 215 1.69 -6.43 13.51
N ALA A 216 1.51 -5.84 12.34
CA ALA A 216 1.10 -4.45 12.16
C ALA A 216 -0.12 -4.31 11.23
N ASP A 217 -0.65 -5.42 10.71
CA ASP A 217 -1.72 -5.43 9.74
C ASP A 217 -3.07 -5.66 10.43
N TYR A 218 -4.02 -4.81 10.11
CA TYR A 218 -5.37 -4.81 10.65
C TYR A 218 -6.39 -4.98 9.53
N LEU A 219 -7.38 -5.79 9.81
CA LEU A 219 -8.56 -5.98 8.99
C LEU A 219 -9.68 -5.12 9.52
N PHE A 220 -10.28 -4.32 8.63
CA PHE A 220 -11.45 -3.52 8.91
C PHE A 220 -12.62 -3.93 8.02
N LEU A 221 -13.79 -3.96 8.62
CA LEU A 221 -15.07 -4.15 7.94
C LEU A 221 -15.96 -2.94 8.21
N LYS A 222 -16.76 -2.55 7.23
CA LYS A 222 -17.79 -1.52 7.42
C LYS A 222 -18.94 -2.09 8.24
N VAL A 223 -19.48 -1.29 9.14
CA VAL A 223 -20.72 -1.64 9.83
C VAL A 223 -21.81 -1.70 8.75
N GLU A 224 -22.49 -2.83 8.64
CA GLU A 224 -23.70 -2.91 7.82
C GLU A 224 -24.76 -2.01 8.47
N ASP A 225 -25.27 -1.05 7.72
CA ASP A 225 -26.44 -0.32 8.16
C ASP A 225 -27.61 -1.31 8.13
N ASP A 226 -28.06 -1.76 9.30
CA ASP A 226 -29.33 -2.48 9.47
C ASP A 226 -30.49 -1.52 9.11
N THR A 227 -30.57 -1.10 7.88
CA THR A 227 -31.76 -0.43 7.33
C THR A 227 -32.64 -1.49 6.71
N GLU A 228 -33.59 -2.02 7.56
CA GLU A 228 -34.79 -2.65 7.06
C GLU A 228 -35.66 -1.67 6.23
#